data_83567fd2249757be17c6de5cb15913a8
#
_entry.id   83567fd2249757be17c6de5cb15913a8
#
_cell.length_a   1.000
_cell.length_b   1.000
_cell.length_c   1.000
_cell.angle_alpha   90.00
_cell.angle_beta   90.00
_cell.angle_gamma   90.00
#
_symmetry.space_group_name_H-M   'P 1'
#
loop_
_entity.id
_entity.type
_entity.pdbx_description
1 polymer ?
#
loop_
_entity_poly.entity_id
_entity_poly.type
_entity_poly.pdbx_seq_one_letter_code
_entity_poly.pdbx_strand_id
1 'polypeptide(L)'
;MVELTFYKVYWCAHHGHPALALNVAESDQCLMLALGTEDAMALAATHMPGLSSTSRTYGLLADVAIELGGQLTAVQLRIGTDAVVRSFLHLNGPRGSTIVPAYIVDGITLALRQGLPLWMTEADFTTFSEMAAAHAPAPAHQGLEPYRSLVESLDLDGFGGMRH
;
A
#
# COMPACT_ATOMS: atom_id res chain seq x y z
N MET A 1 4.72 -13.66 12.55
CA MET A 1 4.43 -13.29 11.15
C MET A 1 3.27 -12.33 11.18
N VAL A 2 3.42 -11.15 10.62
CA VAL A 2 2.41 -10.09 10.60
C VAL A 2 1.79 -10.08 9.20
N GLU A 3 0.51 -10.40 9.11
CA GLU A 3 -0.25 -10.34 7.86
C GLU A 3 -0.69 -8.91 7.59
N LEU A 4 -0.59 -8.49 6.33
CA LEU A 4 -0.89 -7.16 5.86
C LEU A 4 -2.01 -7.21 4.83
N THR A 5 -2.94 -6.29 4.91
CA THR A 5 -3.99 -6.13 3.91
C THR A 5 -3.96 -4.72 3.34
N PHE A 6 -4.16 -4.62 2.04
CA PHE A 6 -4.27 -3.31 1.39
C PHE A 6 -5.50 -2.57 1.93
N TYR A 7 -5.27 -1.31 2.31
CA TYR A 7 -6.36 -0.44 2.74
C TYR A 7 -6.67 0.62 1.68
N LYS A 8 -5.71 1.51 1.40
CA LYS A 8 -5.89 2.56 0.40
C LYS A 8 -4.57 3.21 0.00
N VAL A 9 -4.58 3.85 -1.16
CA VAL A 9 -3.62 4.89 -1.53
C VAL A 9 -4.28 6.24 -1.34
N TYR A 10 -3.60 7.19 -0.73
CA TYR A 10 -4.12 8.53 -0.47
C TYR A 10 -3.02 9.58 -0.54
N TRP A 11 -3.42 10.83 -0.69
CA TRP A 11 -2.50 11.96 -0.63
C TRP A 11 -2.28 12.37 0.81
N CYS A 12 -1.04 12.30 1.28
CA CYS A 12 -0.68 12.79 2.60
C CYS A 12 -0.45 14.31 2.56
N ALA A 13 -1.45 15.09 2.95
CA ALA A 13 -1.37 16.55 2.91
C ALA A 13 -0.23 17.10 3.80
N HIS A 14 0.08 16.41 4.91
CA HIS A 14 1.13 16.81 5.83
C HIS A 14 2.54 16.70 5.21
N HIS A 15 2.78 15.65 4.43
CA HIS A 15 4.09 15.39 3.82
C HIS A 15 4.16 15.81 2.34
N GLY A 16 3.04 16.18 1.72
CA GLY A 16 2.97 16.62 0.34
C GLY A 16 3.26 15.54 -0.70
N HIS A 17 3.05 14.26 -0.36
CA HIS A 17 3.25 13.13 -1.27
C HIS A 17 2.21 12.03 -1.07
N PRO A 18 2.01 11.14 -2.07
CA PRO A 18 1.14 10.00 -1.93
C PRO A 18 1.69 9.01 -0.89
N ALA A 19 0.79 8.30 -0.23
CA ALA A 19 1.12 7.24 0.70
C ALA A 19 0.21 6.02 0.49
N LEU A 20 0.77 4.85 0.72
CA LEU A 20 0.05 3.58 0.80
C LEU A 20 -0.20 3.26 2.27
N ALA A 21 -1.42 2.91 2.58
CA ALA A 21 -1.80 2.36 3.87
C ALA A 21 -2.09 0.86 3.75
N LEU A 22 -1.42 0.07 4.59
CA LEU A 22 -1.65 -1.36 4.76
C LEU A 22 -2.12 -1.60 6.20
N ASN A 23 -3.27 -2.23 6.37
CA ASN A 23 -3.73 -2.64 7.69
C ASN A 23 -2.98 -3.88 8.16
N VAL A 24 -2.70 -3.94 9.44
CA VAL A 24 -2.20 -5.13 10.12
C VAL A 24 -3.40 -6.00 10.51
N ALA A 25 -3.40 -7.26 10.09
CA ALA A 25 -4.47 -8.19 10.44
C ALA A 25 -4.59 -8.32 11.97
N GLU A 26 -5.81 -8.43 12.44
CA GLU A 26 -6.15 -8.57 13.87
C GLU A 26 -5.62 -7.44 14.78
N SER A 27 -5.38 -6.24 14.21
CA SER A 27 -4.88 -5.08 14.93
C SER A 27 -5.46 -3.79 14.35
N ASP A 28 -5.57 -2.76 15.17
CA ASP A 28 -5.91 -1.40 14.71
C ASP A 28 -4.71 -0.64 14.12
N GLN A 29 -3.58 -1.33 13.97
CA GLN A 29 -2.36 -0.73 13.44
C GLN A 29 -2.39 -0.67 11.91
N CYS A 30 -1.76 0.37 11.39
CA CYS A 30 -1.63 0.59 9.96
C CYS A 30 -0.17 0.93 9.62
N LEU A 31 0.36 0.22 8.62
CA LEU A 31 1.69 0.47 8.09
C LEU A 31 1.57 1.48 6.95
N MET A 32 2.32 2.57 7.06
CA MET A 32 2.26 3.70 6.13
C MET A 32 3.55 3.78 5.32
N LEU A 33 3.43 3.68 4.00
CA LEU A 33 4.56 3.72 3.08
C LEU A 33 4.44 4.96 2.18
N ALA A 34 5.48 5.78 2.15
CA ALA A 34 5.58 6.87 1.19
C ALA A 34 5.72 6.31 -0.23
N LEU A 35 5.00 6.89 -1.18
CA LEU A 35 5.06 6.49 -2.59
C LEU A 35 5.47 7.65 -3.48
N GLY A 36 6.11 7.33 -4.60
CA GLY A 36 6.17 8.22 -5.74
C GLY A 36 4.79 8.39 -6.39
N THR A 37 4.59 9.48 -7.11
CA THR A 37 3.29 9.75 -7.78
C THR A 37 2.95 8.67 -8.81
N GLU A 38 3.93 8.18 -9.57
CA GLU A 38 3.74 7.13 -10.57
C GLU A 38 3.33 5.80 -9.90
N ASP A 39 3.99 5.44 -8.80
CA ASP A 39 3.70 4.24 -8.02
C ASP A 39 2.29 4.27 -7.42
N ALA A 40 1.90 5.43 -6.89
CA ALA A 40 0.57 5.65 -6.34
C ALA A 40 -0.51 5.49 -7.42
N MET A 41 -0.26 6.03 -8.62
CA MET A 41 -1.16 5.88 -9.76
C MET A 41 -1.25 4.42 -10.23
N ALA A 42 -0.12 3.71 -10.28
CA ALA A 42 -0.07 2.30 -10.66
C ALA A 42 -0.88 1.42 -9.69
N LEU A 43 -0.71 1.62 -8.38
CA LEU A 43 -1.47 0.90 -7.35
C LEU A 43 -2.97 1.26 -7.38
N ALA A 44 -3.31 2.54 -7.50
CA ALA A 44 -4.70 2.97 -7.60
C ALA A 44 -5.41 2.36 -8.82
N ALA A 45 -4.71 2.29 -9.96
CA ALA A 45 -5.23 1.67 -11.19
C ALA A 45 -5.48 0.16 -11.05
N THR A 46 -4.85 -0.52 -10.09
CA THR A 46 -5.07 -1.95 -9.83
C THR A 46 -6.50 -2.23 -9.36
N HIS A 47 -7.11 -1.28 -8.68
CA HIS A 47 -8.49 -1.38 -8.18
C HIS A 47 -9.55 -0.91 -9.19
N MET A 48 -9.14 -0.36 -10.33
CA MET A 48 -10.06 0.11 -11.37
C MET A 48 -10.07 -0.89 -12.54
N PRO A 49 -11.06 -1.77 -12.65
CA PRO A 49 -11.13 -2.74 -13.73
C PRO A 49 -11.20 -2.01 -15.08
N GLY A 50 -10.29 -2.37 -15.99
CA GLY A 50 -10.35 -1.98 -17.39
C GLY A 50 -9.49 -0.78 -17.83
N LEU A 51 -8.82 -0.06 -16.95
CA LEU A 51 -8.17 1.22 -17.30
C LEU A 51 -6.64 1.18 -17.47
N SER A 52 -5.94 0.07 -17.20
CA SER A 52 -4.47 0.11 -17.16
C SER A 52 -3.81 -0.94 -18.04
N SER A 53 -2.89 -0.49 -18.93
CA SER A 53 -1.96 -1.36 -19.65
C SER A 53 -1.05 -2.13 -18.70
N THR A 54 -0.64 -1.52 -17.60
CA THR A 54 0.16 -2.11 -16.50
C THR A 54 -0.55 -3.32 -15.91
N SER A 55 -1.88 -3.26 -15.80
CA SER A 55 -2.73 -4.38 -15.38
C SER A 55 -2.51 -5.64 -16.20
N ARG A 56 -2.36 -5.50 -17.51
CA ARG A 56 -2.12 -6.65 -18.43
C ARG A 56 -0.73 -7.23 -18.28
N THR A 57 0.28 -6.40 -18.01
CA THR A 57 1.66 -6.85 -17.83
C THR A 57 1.81 -7.76 -16.61
N TYR A 58 1.23 -7.40 -15.47
CA TYR A 58 1.27 -8.26 -14.28
C TYR A 58 0.48 -9.57 -14.47
N GLY A 59 -0.66 -9.52 -15.21
CA GLY A 59 -1.38 -10.73 -15.60
C GLY A 59 -0.50 -11.65 -16.45
N LEU A 60 0.09 -11.12 -17.51
CA LEU A 60 0.97 -11.88 -18.38
C LEU A 60 2.17 -12.47 -17.63
N LEU A 61 2.76 -11.71 -16.68
CA LEU A 61 3.88 -12.22 -15.86
C LEU A 61 3.45 -13.44 -15.03
N ALA A 62 2.27 -13.39 -14.43
CA ALA A 62 1.72 -14.50 -13.67
C ALA A 62 1.45 -15.73 -14.58
N ASP A 63 0.84 -15.50 -15.75
CA ASP A 63 0.55 -16.57 -16.72
C ASP A 63 1.85 -17.22 -17.21
N VAL A 64 2.87 -16.44 -17.54
CA VAL A 64 4.19 -16.94 -17.93
C VAL A 64 4.83 -17.78 -16.80
N ALA A 65 4.72 -17.33 -15.55
CA ALA A 65 5.23 -18.10 -14.42
C ALA A 65 4.54 -19.46 -14.31
N ILE A 66 3.21 -19.50 -14.48
CA ILE A 66 2.41 -20.73 -14.45
C ILE A 66 2.80 -21.66 -15.59
N GLU A 67 2.91 -21.16 -16.82
CA GLU A 67 3.30 -21.96 -18.01
C GLU A 67 4.71 -22.56 -17.87
N LEU A 68 5.60 -21.89 -17.14
CA LEU A 68 6.93 -22.41 -16.80
C LEU A 68 6.91 -23.38 -15.60
N GLY A 69 5.73 -23.74 -15.10
CA GLY A 69 5.53 -24.63 -13.97
C GLY A 69 5.80 -23.98 -12.61
N GLY A 70 5.85 -22.64 -12.56
CA GLY A 70 6.02 -21.88 -11.33
C GLY A 70 4.68 -21.41 -10.79
N GLN A 71 4.60 -21.19 -9.49
CA GLN A 71 3.45 -20.61 -8.81
C GLN A 71 3.91 -19.58 -7.78
N LEU A 72 3.41 -18.37 -7.90
CA LEU A 72 3.58 -17.36 -6.88
C LEU A 72 2.67 -17.69 -5.69
N THR A 73 3.21 -17.76 -4.49
CA THR A 73 2.48 -18.25 -3.31
C THR A 73 2.26 -17.17 -2.24
N ALA A 74 3.16 -16.21 -2.14
CA ALA A 74 3.05 -15.12 -1.18
C ALA A 74 3.99 -13.96 -1.56
N VAL A 75 3.75 -12.81 -0.97
CA VAL A 75 4.65 -11.66 -1.04
C VAL A 75 5.05 -11.26 0.38
N GLN A 76 6.34 -11.17 0.61
CA GLN A 76 6.91 -10.74 1.87
C GLN A 76 7.49 -9.34 1.74
N LEU A 77 7.17 -8.45 2.67
CA LEU A 77 7.87 -7.18 2.82
C LEU A 77 8.99 -7.33 3.85
N ARG A 78 10.16 -6.76 3.55
CA ARG A 78 11.33 -6.71 4.46
C ARG A 78 11.92 -5.33 4.48
N ILE A 79 12.51 -4.98 5.62
CA ILE A 79 13.28 -3.75 5.75
C ILE A 79 14.75 -4.07 5.58
N GLY A 80 15.41 -3.39 4.64
CA GLY A 80 16.84 -3.48 4.46
C GLY A 80 17.60 -2.71 5.54
N THR A 81 18.90 -2.97 5.66
CA THR A 81 19.80 -2.22 6.56
C THR A 81 19.90 -0.73 6.21
N ASP A 82 19.49 -0.36 5.02
CA ASP A 82 19.36 1.01 4.51
C ASP A 82 18.01 1.65 4.83
N ALA A 83 17.21 1.01 5.68
CA ALA A 83 15.87 1.45 6.06
C ALA A 83 14.84 1.50 4.90
N VAL A 84 15.17 0.86 3.77
CA VAL A 84 14.26 0.78 2.62
C VAL A 84 13.44 -0.50 2.68
N VAL A 85 12.12 -0.36 2.54
CA VAL A 85 11.22 -1.51 2.43
C VAL A 85 11.24 -2.08 1.00
N ARG A 86 11.45 -3.38 0.89
CA ARG A 86 11.48 -4.13 -0.37
C ARG A 86 10.50 -5.28 -0.31
N SER A 87 10.03 -5.71 -1.47
CA SER A 87 9.21 -6.91 -1.57
C SER A 87 10.03 -8.12 -2.03
N PHE A 88 9.59 -9.29 -1.61
CA PHE A 88 10.16 -10.58 -1.94
C PHE A 88 9.04 -11.52 -2.35
N LEU A 89 9.10 -12.00 -3.59
CA LEU A 89 8.11 -12.90 -4.16
C LEU A 89 8.48 -14.33 -3.81
N HIS A 90 7.60 -15.06 -3.15
CA HIS A 90 7.75 -16.47 -2.84
C HIS A 90 7.16 -17.30 -3.99
N LEU A 91 7.99 -18.07 -4.68
CA LEU A 91 7.59 -18.91 -5.79
C LEU A 91 7.89 -20.36 -5.49
N ASN A 92 6.96 -21.23 -5.85
CA ASN A 92 7.17 -22.67 -5.94
C ASN A 92 7.26 -23.07 -7.41
N GLY A 93 8.19 -23.95 -7.74
CA GLY A 93 8.39 -24.40 -9.11
C GLY A 93 8.98 -25.80 -9.17
N PRO A 94 9.22 -26.33 -10.38
CA PRO A 94 9.73 -27.69 -10.59
C PRO A 94 11.08 -27.98 -9.91
N ARG A 95 11.85 -26.90 -9.63
CA ARG A 95 13.16 -26.98 -8.98
C ARG A 95 13.10 -26.66 -7.48
N GLY A 96 11.90 -26.56 -6.89
CA GLY A 96 11.68 -26.21 -5.50
C GLY A 96 11.24 -24.75 -5.30
N SER A 97 11.24 -24.33 -4.03
CA SER A 97 10.86 -22.98 -3.65
C SER A 97 12.00 -21.98 -3.90
N THR A 98 11.66 -20.81 -4.36
CA THR A 98 12.59 -19.72 -4.66
C THR A 98 12.01 -18.39 -4.16
N ILE A 99 12.90 -17.47 -3.78
CA ILE A 99 12.52 -16.11 -3.37
C ILE A 99 13.18 -15.13 -4.34
N VAL A 100 12.37 -14.28 -4.96
CA VAL A 100 12.82 -13.29 -5.93
C VAL A 100 12.58 -11.89 -5.37
N PRO A 101 13.63 -11.05 -5.25
CA PRO A 101 13.45 -9.67 -4.85
C PRO A 101 12.71 -8.91 -5.96
N ALA A 102 11.81 -8.03 -5.56
CA ALA A 102 11.06 -7.17 -6.45
C ALA A 102 10.93 -5.76 -5.85
N TYR A 103 10.61 -4.79 -6.70
CA TYR A 103 10.26 -3.47 -6.23
C TYR A 103 8.98 -3.54 -5.40
N ILE A 104 8.87 -2.71 -4.36
CA ILE A 104 7.79 -2.82 -3.38
C ILE A 104 6.41 -2.74 -4.02
N VAL A 105 6.22 -1.81 -4.94
CA VAL A 105 4.94 -1.59 -5.62
C VAL A 105 4.58 -2.76 -6.53
N ASP A 106 5.57 -3.36 -7.20
CA ASP A 106 5.36 -4.53 -8.06
C ASP A 106 4.90 -5.73 -7.23
N GLY A 107 5.56 -5.98 -6.10
CA GLY A 107 5.17 -7.07 -5.21
C GLY A 107 3.77 -6.90 -4.65
N ILE A 108 3.43 -5.71 -4.15
CA ILE A 108 2.10 -5.42 -3.62
C ILE A 108 1.05 -5.53 -4.73
N THR A 109 1.34 -5.02 -5.92
CA THR A 109 0.44 -5.13 -7.08
C THR A 109 0.16 -6.58 -7.44
N LEU A 110 1.20 -7.43 -7.47
CA LEU A 110 1.05 -8.87 -7.73
C LEU A 110 0.23 -9.55 -6.63
N ALA A 111 0.49 -9.24 -5.35
CA ALA A 111 -0.27 -9.79 -4.23
C ALA A 111 -1.77 -9.48 -4.37
N LEU A 112 -2.11 -8.22 -4.62
CA LEU A 112 -3.48 -7.77 -4.79
C LEU A 112 -4.19 -8.44 -5.96
N ARG A 113 -3.52 -8.54 -7.09
CA ARG A 113 -4.12 -9.10 -8.33
C ARG A 113 -4.34 -10.59 -8.28
N GLN A 114 -3.45 -11.30 -7.61
CA GLN A 114 -3.50 -12.76 -7.50
C GLN A 114 -4.20 -13.22 -6.21
N GLY A 115 -4.63 -12.29 -5.35
CA GLY A 115 -5.23 -12.62 -4.05
C GLY A 115 -4.26 -13.36 -3.13
N LEU A 116 -2.96 -13.01 -3.18
CA LEU A 116 -1.92 -13.70 -2.42
C LEU A 116 -1.73 -13.05 -1.05
N PRO A 117 -1.29 -13.86 -0.06
CA PRO A 117 -0.88 -13.33 1.22
C PRO A 117 0.24 -12.30 1.09
N LEU A 118 0.05 -11.15 1.74
CA LEU A 118 1.06 -10.12 1.92
C LEU A 118 1.42 -10.09 3.40
N TRP A 119 2.70 -10.18 3.73
CA TRP A 119 3.13 -10.27 5.11
C TRP A 119 4.54 -9.73 5.34
N MET A 120 4.90 -9.52 6.61
CA MET A 120 6.28 -9.25 7.03
C MET A 120 6.60 -10.02 8.32
N THR A 121 7.90 -10.08 8.69
CA THR A 121 8.28 -10.65 9.97
C THR A 121 7.93 -9.69 11.11
N GLU A 122 7.77 -10.19 12.32
CA GLU A 122 7.56 -9.33 13.48
C GLU A 122 8.75 -8.43 13.76
N ALA A 123 9.97 -8.91 13.48
CA ALA A 123 11.18 -8.10 13.60
C ALA A 123 11.18 -6.92 12.61
N ASP A 124 10.83 -7.17 11.33
CA ASP A 124 10.71 -6.11 10.33
C ASP A 124 9.59 -5.12 10.71
N PHE A 125 8.47 -5.63 11.20
CA PHE A 125 7.35 -4.79 11.63
C PHE A 125 7.71 -3.90 12.81
N THR A 126 8.41 -4.46 13.81
CA THR A 126 8.90 -3.69 14.96
C THR A 126 9.87 -2.59 14.50
N THR A 127 10.84 -2.96 13.67
CA THR A 127 11.80 -2.00 13.10
C THR A 127 11.09 -0.89 12.34
N PHE A 128 10.09 -1.23 11.51
CA PHE A 128 9.29 -0.26 10.77
C PHE A 128 8.53 0.69 11.72
N SER A 129 7.91 0.14 12.75
CA SER A 129 7.13 0.91 13.72
C SER A 129 8.01 1.89 14.51
N GLU A 130 9.21 1.47 14.89
CA GLU A 130 10.20 2.34 15.55
C GLU A 130 10.67 3.47 14.64
N MET A 131 10.95 3.18 13.37
CA MET A 131 11.31 4.17 12.37
C MET A 131 10.17 5.17 12.13
N ALA A 132 8.96 4.70 11.99
CA ALA A 132 7.78 5.55 11.81
C ALA A 132 7.55 6.45 13.02
N ALA A 133 7.72 5.94 14.24
CA ALA A 133 7.61 6.74 15.47
C ALA A 133 8.71 7.81 15.56
N ALA A 134 9.93 7.50 15.12
CA ALA A 134 11.04 8.46 15.10
C ALA A 134 10.84 9.60 14.09
N HIS A 135 10.06 9.37 13.03
CA HIS A 135 9.75 10.36 12.01
C HIS A 135 8.35 10.98 12.15
N ALA A 136 7.57 10.52 13.13
CA ALA A 136 6.30 11.16 13.44
C ALA A 136 6.56 12.60 13.91
N PRO A 137 5.92 13.61 13.31
CA PRO A 137 5.98 14.95 13.87
C PRO A 137 5.44 14.88 15.29
N ALA A 138 6.08 15.60 16.21
CA ALA A 138 5.57 15.75 17.57
C ALA A 138 4.07 16.03 17.50
N PRO A 139 3.24 15.41 18.36
CA PRO A 139 1.80 15.58 18.29
C PRO A 139 1.51 17.09 18.37
N ALA A 140 1.20 17.65 17.22
CA ALA A 140 0.63 18.98 17.19
C ALA A 140 -0.70 18.84 17.93
N HIS A 141 -0.79 19.39 19.11
CA HIS A 141 -2.06 19.68 19.77
C HIS A 141 -2.81 20.72 18.93
N GLN A 142 -3.14 20.36 17.71
CA GLN A 142 -4.09 21.09 16.92
C GLN A 142 -5.44 20.49 17.26
N GLY A 143 -6.09 21.14 18.25
CA GLY A 143 -7.49 20.93 18.49
C GLY A 143 -8.25 21.06 17.18
N LEU A 144 -9.42 20.46 17.12
CA LEU A 144 -10.36 20.51 15.98
C LEU A 144 -10.84 21.96 15.64
N GLU A 145 -10.37 22.95 16.38
CA GLU A 145 -10.73 24.37 16.26
C GLU A 145 -10.51 24.97 14.85
N PRO A 146 -9.39 24.70 14.14
CA PRO A 146 -9.23 25.25 12.78
C PRO A 146 -10.20 24.64 11.77
N TYR A 147 -10.61 23.37 12.00
CA TYR A 147 -11.57 22.71 11.12
C TYR A 147 -13.01 23.08 11.44
N ARG A 148 -13.30 23.41 12.70
CA ARG A 148 -14.61 23.87 13.13
C ARG A 148 -14.97 25.20 12.50
N SER A 149 -14.04 26.16 12.50
CA SER A 149 -14.24 27.45 11.84
C SER A 149 -14.40 27.33 10.32
N LEU A 150 -13.71 26.36 9.68
CA LEU A 150 -13.87 26.11 8.26
C LEU A 150 -15.25 25.51 7.94
N VAL A 151 -15.71 24.54 8.74
CA VAL A 151 -17.03 23.92 8.56
C VAL A 151 -18.16 24.91 8.87
N GLU A 152 -18.00 25.74 9.89
CA GLU A 152 -18.97 26.80 10.24
C GLU A 152 -18.98 27.94 9.22
N SER A 153 -17.90 28.17 8.46
CA SER A 153 -17.83 29.16 7.37
C SER A 153 -18.41 28.67 6.03
N LEU A 154 -18.67 27.34 5.90
CA LEU A 154 -19.37 26.78 4.75
C LEU A 154 -20.87 27.08 4.91
N ASP A 155 -21.31 28.16 4.28
CA ASP A 155 -22.73 28.51 4.17
C ASP A 155 -23.44 27.46 3.30
N LEU A 156 -24.08 26.49 3.97
CA LEU A 156 -24.83 25.41 3.32
C LEU A 156 -26.23 25.83 2.86
N ASP A 157 -26.64 27.05 3.16
CA ASP A 157 -27.96 27.59 2.78
C ASP A 157 -28.04 28.01 1.30
N GLY A 158 -26.89 28.08 0.60
CA GLY A 158 -26.82 28.45 -0.81
C GLY A 158 -27.18 27.32 -1.80
N PHE A 159 -27.32 26.07 -1.38
CA PHE A 159 -27.62 24.93 -2.28
C PHE A 159 -29.09 24.53 -2.34
N GLY A 160 -29.99 25.28 -1.69
CA GLY A 160 -31.41 24.97 -1.61
C GLY A 160 -32.34 25.62 -2.64
N GLY A 161 -31.82 26.21 -3.71
CA GLY A 161 -32.64 27.03 -4.61
C GLY A 161 -32.49 26.75 -6.09
N MET A 162 -32.89 25.58 -6.56
CA MET A 162 -33.31 25.39 -7.96
C MET A 162 -34.34 24.26 -8.07
N ARG A 163 -35.57 24.62 -7.75
CA ARG A 163 -36.74 23.92 -8.28
C ARG A 163 -37.29 24.78 -9.40
N HIS A 164 -37.20 24.29 -10.63
CA HIS A 164 -38.19 24.52 -11.70
C HIS A 164 -38.15 23.32 -12.63
#